data_fce4431328396055057d80852d52a65e
#
_entry.id   fce4431328396055057d80852d52a65e
#
_cell.length_a   1.000
_cell.length_b   1.000
_cell.length_c   1.000
_cell.angle_alpha   90.00
_cell.angle_beta   90.00
_cell.angle_gamma   90.00
#
_symmetry.space_group_name_H-M   'P 1'
#
loop_
_entity.id
_entity.type
_entity.pdbx_description
1 polymer ?
#
loop_
_entity_poly.entity_id
_entity_poly.type
_entity_poly.pdbx_seq_one_letter_code
_entity_poly.pdbx_strand_id
1 'polypeptide(L)'
;MFKKILIANRGEIALRVIRTCKEMGIKTVAVYSTADAESLHVKFADEAVCIGPPPSNLSYLKMSNVIAAAEITNADAIHPGYGFLSENAKFSKICQEHGIKFIGASPEMIDKMGDKATAKSTMIEAGVPCVPGSEGILDSFEDAQKVAKKIGYPVMMKATAGGGGKGMRAIWKEEDLLKAWESARQEAAAAFGNDGMYMEKLIEEPRHIEIQVVGDSYGKACHLSERDCSVQRRHQKLTEETPSPFMTDELRLKMGEAAVKAAEYIKYEGAGTVEFLVDKHRNFYFMEMNTRIQVEHPITEQVIDYDLIREQILVAAGVPISGKNYLPQLHSIECRINAEDPYNDFRPSPGKITVLHSPGGHGVRLDTHVYAGYTIPPNYDSMIAKLITTAQTREEAINKMKRALDEFYIEGIKTTIPFHRQLMDEPDYVAGNYTTAFMDTFRMKDID
;
A
#
# COMPACT_ATOMS: atom_id res chain seq x y z
N MET A 1 9.35 -1.01 26.95
CA MET A 1 9.56 0.02 25.89
C MET A 1 10.98 -0.14 25.36
N PHE A 2 11.18 -0.07 24.06
CA PHE A 2 12.50 -0.20 23.41
C PHE A 2 13.39 1.00 23.73
N LYS A 3 14.69 0.77 23.79
CA LYS A 3 15.71 1.82 23.97
C LYS A 3 16.29 2.26 22.63
N LYS A 4 16.41 1.32 21.70
CA LYS A 4 16.99 1.54 20.37
C LYS A 4 16.28 0.72 19.29
N ILE A 5 15.89 1.37 18.21
CA ILE A 5 15.24 0.75 17.04
C ILE A 5 16.11 0.94 15.80
N LEU A 6 16.39 -0.15 15.09
CA LEU A 6 16.96 -0.10 13.76
C LEU A 6 15.83 0.01 12.73
N ILE A 7 15.97 0.93 11.78
CA ILE A 7 15.02 1.13 10.70
C ILE A 7 15.53 0.43 9.45
N ALA A 8 14.93 -0.74 9.12
CA ALA A 8 15.32 -1.58 7.99
C ALA A 8 14.66 -1.09 6.68
N ASN A 9 14.82 0.17 6.37
CA ASN A 9 14.26 0.82 5.19
C ASN A 9 15.04 2.08 4.81
N ARG A 10 14.59 2.76 3.78
CA ARG A 10 15.19 3.98 3.23
C ARG A 10 14.12 5.03 2.90
N GLY A 11 14.58 6.18 2.45
CA GLY A 11 13.68 7.21 1.90
C GLY A 11 12.78 7.87 2.95
N GLU A 12 11.59 8.28 2.52
CA GLU A 12 10.67 9.03 3.37
C GLU A 12 10.15 8.21 4.55
N ILE A 13 9.90 6.90 4.35
CA ILE A 13 9.38 6.06 5.43
C ILE A 13 10.42 5.84 6.53
N ALA A 14 11.70 5.68 6.19
CA ALA A 14 12.74 5.60 7.21
C ALA A 14 12.82 6.90 8.02
N LEU A 15 12.74 8.05 7.38
CA LEU A 15 12.71 9.35 8.06
C LEU A 15 11.44 9.51 8.91
N ARG A 16 10.27 9.04 8.44
CA ARG A 16 9.00 9.06 9.18
C ARG A 16 9.12 8.27 10.49
N VAL A 17 9.70 7.07 10.44
CA VAL A 17 9.92 6.23 11.62
C VAL A 17 10.92 6.89 12.59
N ILE A 18 12.02 7.44 12.08
CA ILE A 18 13.03 8.14 12.89
C ILE A 18 12.40 9.29 13.68
N ARG A 19 11.51 10.08 13.06
CA ARG A 19 10.81 11.20 13.72
C ARG A 19 10.00 10.70 14.93
N THR A 20 9.16 9.69 14.74
CA THR A 20 8.38 9.10 15.84
C THR A 20 9.26 8.51 16.95
N CYS A 21 10.32 7.78 16.59
CA CYS A 21 11.24 7.24 17.58
C CYS A 21 11.86 8.36 18.45
N LYS A 22 12.30 9.46 17.83
CA LYS A 22 12.87 10.62 18.54
C LYS A 22 11.86 11.28 19.47
N GLU A 23 10.61 11.46 19.02
CA GLU A 23 9.50 11.99 19.83
C GLU A 23 9.17 11.08 21.04
N MET A 24 9.37 9.77 20.87
CA MET A 24 9.22 8.77 21.95
C MET A 24 10.47 8.64 22.86
N GLY A 25 11.56 9.35 22.57
CA GLY A 25 12.82 9.24 23.31
C GLY A 25 13.60 7.94 23.02
N ILE A 26 13.34 7.30 21.87
CA ILE A 26 13.98 6.06 21.45
C ILE A 26 15.13 6.38 20.50
N LYS A 27 16.30 5.78 20.74
CA LYS A 27 17.47 5.91 19.85
C LYS A 27 17.23 5.19 18.52
N THR A 28 17.83 5.72 17.47
CA THR A 28 17.60 5.26 16.09
C THR A 28 18.88 4.82 15.40
N VAL A 29 18.81 3.70 14.67
CA VAL A 29 19.86 3.25 13.77
C VAL A 29 19.30 3.25 12.35
N ALA A 30 19.88 4.04 11.46
CA ALA A 30 19.60 3.96 10.04
C ALA A 30 20.50 2.92 9.37
N VAL A 31 19.95 2.13 8.46
CA VAL A 31 20.75 1.35 7.51
C VAL A 31 20.73 2.03 6.15
N TYR A 32 21.80 1.90 5.39
CA TYR A 32 21.88 2.51 4.06
C TYR A 32 22.80 1.73 3.12
N SER A 33 22.46 1.73 1.83
CA SER A 33 23.40 1.34 0.78
C SER A 33 24.33 2.51 0.47
N THR A 34 25.44 2.24 -0.20
CA THR A 34 26.37 3.32 -0.59
C THR A 34 25.73 4.41 -1.46
N ALA A 35 24.64 4.11 -2.18
CA ALA A 35 23.88 5.11 -2.94
C ALA A 35 23.10 6.10 -2.07
N ASP A 36 22.75 5.71 -0.84
CA ASP A 36 21.94 6.52 0.09
C ASP A 36 22.76 7.22 1.18
N ALA A 37 24.10 7.23 1.09
CA ALA A 37 24.97 7.80 2.11
C ALA A 37 24.64 9.27 2.47
N GLU A 38 24.14 10.03 1.50
CA GLU A 38 23.75 11.44 1.67
C GLU A 38 22.25 11.64 1.96
N SER A 39 21.48 10.55 2.15
CA SER A 39 20.04 10.60 2.40
C SER A 39 19.72 11.16 3.79
N LEU A 40 18.57 11.86 3.92
CA LEU A 40 18.19 12.48 5.19
C LEU A 40 17.99 11.47 6.33
N HIS A 41 17.54 10.25 6.05
CA HIS A 41 17.37 9.25 7.10
C HIS A 41 18.71 8.87 7.75
N VAL A 42 19.81 8.88 6.96
CA VAL A 42 21.16 8.67 7.48
C VAL A 42 21.62 9.84 8.34
N LYS A 43 21.34 11.08 7.90
CA LYS A 43 21.75 12.31 8.60
C LYS A 43 21.00 12.53 9.91
N PHE A 44 19.74 12.10 10.00
CA PHE A 44 18.88 12.34 11.16
C PHE A 44 18.81 11.20 12.18
N ALA A 45 19.29 10.01 11.85
CA ALA A 45 19.41 8.93 12.83
C ALA A 45 20.52 9.22 13.86
N ASP A 46 20.44 8.58 15.03
CA ASP A 46 21.50 8.67 16.03
C ASP A 46 22.75 7.89 15.62
N GLU A 47 22.57 6.77 14.95
CA GLU A 47 23.63 5.92 14.38
C GLU A 47 23.25 5.53 12.95
N ALA A 48 24.26 5.24 12.12
CA ALA A 48 24.03 4.77 10.75
C ALA A 48 25.04 3.70 10.34
N VAL A 49 24.57 2.65 9.68
CA VAL A 49 25.37 1.51 9.24
C VAL A 49 25.21 1.28 7.75
N CYS A 50 26.32 1.29 7.00
CA CYS A 50 26.32 0.90 5.60
C CYS A 50 26.15 -0.62 5.49
N ILE A 51 25.11 -1.06 4.76
CA ILE A 51 24.76 -2.48 4.62
C ILE A 51 25.08 -3.06 3.25
N GLY A 52 25.73 -2.32 2.39
CA GLY A 52 26.20 -2.83 1.09
C GLY A 52 26.13 -1.83 -0.06
N PRO A 53 26.38 -2.33 -1.30
CA PRO A 53 26.32 -1.54 -2.52
C PRO A 53 24.88 -1.20 -2.94
N PRO A 54 24.67 -0.37 -3.99
CA PRO A 54 23.35 0.11 -4.40
C PRO A 54 22.28 -0.96 -4.70
N PRO A 55 22.58 -2.11 -5.35
CA PRO A 55 21.56 -3.11 -5.63
C PRO A 55 20.85 -3.62 -4.35
N SER A 56 19.53 -3.60 -4.35
CA SER A 56 18.71 -3.96 -3.15
C SER A 56 18.99 -5.37 -2.63
N ASN A 57 19.21 -6.33 -3.54
CA ASN A 57 19.54 -7.73 -3.18
C ASN A 57 20.90 -7.88 -2.48
N LEU A 58 21.76 -6.88 -2.58
CA LEU A 58 23.08 -6.84 -1.92
C LEU A 58 23.10 -5.91 -0.70
N SER A 59 22.00 -5.23 -0.40
CA SER A 59 21.86 -4.26 0.69
C SER A 59 20.54 -4.45 1.45
N TYR A 60 19.48 -3.70 1.14
CA TYR A 60 18.20 -3.68 1.88
C TYR A 60 17.47 -5.02 1.95
N LEU A 61 17.66 -5.91 0.96
CA LEU A 61 17.09 -7.26 0.95
C LEU A 61 18.06 -8.32 1.51
N LYS A 62 19.29 -7.93 1.86
CA LYS A 62 20.28 -8.84 2.43
C LYS A 62 20.09 -8.97 3.95
N MET A 63 19.27 -9.94 4.35
CA MET A 63 18.87 -10.15 5.75
C MET A 63 20.05 -10.22 6.70
N SER A 64 21.13 -10.94 6.34
CA SER A 64 22.34 -11.07 7.18
C SER A 64 23.00 -9.73 7.49
N ASN A 65 23.00 -8.79 6.53
CA ASN A 65 23.62 -7.49 6.72
C ASN A 65 22.76 -6.59 7.64
N VAL A 66 21.44 -6.69 7.52
CA VAL A 66 20.51 -5.96 8.40
C VAL A 66 20.58 -6.48 9.82
N ILE A 67 20.62 -7.80 10.02
CA ILE A 67 20.75 -8.42 11.35
C ILE A 67 22.11 -8.05 11.97
N ALA A 68 23.22 -8.16 11.21
CA ALA A 68 24.53 -7.76 11.70
C ALA A 68 24.55 -6.28 12.14
N ALA A 69 23.90 -5.39 11.38
CA ALA A 69 23.78 -3.99 11.77
C ALA A 69 23.01 -3.81 13.08
N ALA A 70 21.95 -4.60 13.31
CA ALA A 70 21.19 -4.55 14.55
C ALA A 70 22.00 -5.08 15.73
N GLU A 71 22.76 -6.16 15.57
CA GLU A 71 23.60 -6.75 16.61
C GLU A 71 24.76 -5.81 17.03
N ILE A 72 25.53 -5.27 16.08
CA ILE A 72 26.66 -4.39 16.40
C ILE A 72 26.25 -3.06 17.02
N THR A 73 25.01 -2.63 16.79
CA THR A 73 24.47 -1.40 17.38
C THR A 73 23.65 -1.68 18.64
N ASN A 74 23.46 -2.93 19.03
CA ASN A 74 22.60 -3.36 20.13
C ASN A 74 21.17 -2.81 20.01
N ALA A 75 20.55 -2.93 18.84
CA ALA A 75 19.17 -2.55 18.64
C ALA A 75 18.21 -3.58 19.28
N ASP A 76 17.22 -3.09 20.04
CA ASP A 76 16.21 -3.94 20.70
C ASP A 76 15.16 -4.46 19.72
N ALA A 77 14.91 -3.67 18.67
CA ALA A 77 13.87 -3.95 17.68
C ALA A 77 14.25 -3.45 16.29
N ILE A 78 13.58 -3.99 15.29
CA ILE A 78 13.70 -3.58 13.89
C ILE A 78 12.33 -3.12 13.40
N HIS A 79 12.26 -1.90 12.86
CA HIS A 79 11.09 -1.40 12.14
C HIS A 79 11.32 -1.53 10.63
N PRO A 80 10.55 -2.37 9.91
CA PRO A 80 10.80 -2.64 8.49
C PRO A 80 10.21 -1.59 7.54
N GLY A 81 9.36 -0.68 8.01
CA GLY A 81 8.58 0.22 7.17
C GLY A 81 7.62 -0.54 6.24
N TYR A 82 7.63 -0.20 4.96
CA TYR A 82 6.93 -0.91 3.89
C TYR A 82 7.89 -1.29 2.76
N GLY A 83 7.52 -2.29 1.94
CA GLY A 83 8.43 -2.85 0.91
C GLY A 83 9.61 -3.61 1.52
N PHE A 84 10.61 -3.90 0.71
CA PHE A 84 11.81 -4.68 1.11
C PHE A 84 11.49 -5.93 1.96
N LEU A 85 11.85 -5.90 3.24
CA LEU A 85 11.71 -7.05 4.17
C LEU A 85 10.45 -6.97 5.04
N SER A 86 9.57 -5.99 4.85
CA SER A 86 8.42 -5.74 5.72
C SER A 86 7.38 -6.87 5.73
N GLU A 87 7.25 -7.61 4.62
CA GLU A 87 6.35 -8.76 4.49
C GLU A 87 7.15 -10.06 4.22
N ASN A 88 8.32 -10.17 4.84
CA ASN A 88 9.16 -11.34 4.70
C ASN A 88 9.12 -12.18 5.99
N ALA A 89 8.38 -13.28 5.97
CA ALA A 89 8.21 -14.17 7.13
C ALA A 89 9.54 -14.75 7.62
N LYS A 90 10.45 -15.11 6.70
CA LYS A 90 11.78 -15.61 7.07
C LYS A 90 12.59 -14.55 7.81
N PHE A 91 12.52 -13.28 7.39
CA PHE A 91 13.22 -12.21 8.09
C PHE A 91 12.63 -11.95 9.48
N SER A 92 11.31 -11.91 9.61
CA SER A 92 10.62 -11.79 10.90
C SER A 92 11.04 -12.92 11.86
N LYS A 93 11.13 -14.16 11.36
CA LYS A 93 11.59 -15.31 12.12
C LYS A 93 13.06 -15.18 12.56
N ILE A 94 13.94 -14.76 11.66
CA ILE A 94 15.36 -14.54 11.96
C ILE A 94 15.52 -13.48 13.06
N CYS A 95 14.75 -12.38 13.03
CA CYS A 95 14.75 -11.40 14.10
C CYS A 95 14.42 -12.03 15.44
N GLN A 96 13.38 -12.87 15.54
CA GLN A 96 12.99 -13.57 16.76
C GLN A 96 14.10 -14.51 17.27
N GLU A 97 14.76 -15.25 16.37
CA GLU A 97 15.85 -16.17 16.70
C GLU A 97 17.08 -15.43 17.27
N HIS A 98 17.28 -14.18 16.88
CA HIS A 98 18.34 -13.30 17.40
C HIS A 98 17.90 -12.46 18.62
N GLY A 99 16.68 -12.67 19.13
CA GLY A 99 16.16 -11.91 20.28
C GLY A 99 15.85 -10.44 19.96
N ILE A 100 15.68 -10.10 18.68
CA ILE A 100 15.35 -8.76 18.20
C ILE A 100 13.86 -8.71 17.87
N LYS A 101 13.11 -7.77 18.45
CA LYS A 101 11.67 -7.66 18.14
C LYS A 101 11.48 -7.10 16.72
N PHE A 102 10.80 -7.86 15.86
CA PHE A 102 10.30 -7.36 14.59
C PHE A 102 9.04 -6.54 14.86
N ILE A 103 9.03 -5.25 14.48
CA ILE A 103 7.87 -4.36 14.62
C ILE A 103 6.94 -4.56 13.42
N GLY A 104 6.02 -5.48 13.57
CA GLY A 104 5.10 -5.91 12.51
C GLY A 104 4.46 -7.26 12.85
N ALA A 105 3.85 -7.87 11.84
CA ALA A 105 3.17 -9.15 11.99
C ALA A 105 4.15 -10.31 12.25
N SER A 106 3.65 -11.37 12.89
CA SER A 106 4.42 -12.60 13.10
C SER A 106 4.73 -13.31 11.78
N PRO A 107 5.75 -14.19 11.74
CA PRO A 107 6.06 -14.97 10.55
C PRO A 107 4.84 -15.74 10.02
N GLU A 108 4.06 -16.33 10.91
CA GLU A 108 2.87 -17.13 10.57
C GLU A 108 1.76 -16.27 9.93
N MET A 109 1.59 -15.05 10.42
CA MET A 109 0.61 -14.09 9.86
C MET A 109 1.04 -13.61 8.49
N ILE A 110 2.34 -13.32 8.31
CA ILE A 110 2.90 -12.90 7.02
C ILE A 110 2.72 -14.01 5.99
N ASP A 111 3.09 -15.24 6.31
CA ASP A 111 2.94 -16.39 5.41
C ASP A 111 1.46 -16.64 5.07
N LYS A 112 0.59 -16.63 6.08
CA LYS A 112 -0.84 -16.91 5.92
C LYS A 112 -1.54 -15.88 5.03
N MET A 113 -1.20 -14.60 5.17
CA MET A 113 -1.79 -13.52 4.36
C MET A 113 -1.06 -13.29 3.04
N GLY A 114 0.18 -13.71 2.93
CA GLY A 114 0.99 -13.59 1.71
C GLY A 114 0.59 -14.59 0.61
N ASP A 115 0.03 -15.75 0.97
CA ASP A 115 -0.52 -16.70 0.01
C ASP A 115 -1.99 -16.38 -0.28
N LYS A 116 -2.29 -16.01 -1.52
CA LYS A 116 -3.65 -15.55 -1.92
C LYS A 116 -4.75 -16.58 -1.69
N ALA A 117 -4.47 -17.86 -1.91
CA ALA A 117 -5.46 -18.91 -1.72
C ALA A 117 -5.74 -19.14 -0.23
N THR A 118 -4.69 -19.21 0.58
CA THR A 118 -4.77 -19.33 2.04
C THR A 118 -5.44 -18.10 2.66
N ALA A 119 -5.10 -16.90 2.22
CA ALA A 119 -5.73 -15.67 2.69
C ALA A 119 -7.24 -15.66 2.39
N LYS A 120 -7.63 -16.02 1.15
CA LYS A 120 -9.04 -16.09 0.74
C LYS A 120 -9.83 -17.11 1.56
N SER A 121 -9.30 -18.34 1.72
CA SER A 121 -9.98 -19.37 2.53
C SER A 121 -10.12 -18.94 4.00
N THR A 122 -9.07 -18.37 4.56
CA THR A 122 -9.09 -17.81 5.93
C THR A 122 -10.15 -16.72 6.10
N MET A 123 -10.28 -15.81 5.12
CA MET A 123 -11.28 -14.75 5.16
C MET A 123 -12.72 -15.29 5.03
N ILE A 124 -12.93 -16.31 4.20
CA ILE A 124 -14.22 -17.00 4.10
C ILE A 124 -14.59 -17.64 5.45
N GLU A 125 -13.67 -18.34 6.09
CA GLU A 125 -13.86 -18.92 7.43
C GLU A 125 -14.16 -17.84 8.48
N ALA A 126 -13.51 -16.69 8.40
CA ALA A 126 -13.79 -15.54 9.25
C ALA A 126 -15.13 -14.86 8.93
N GLY A 127 -15.84 -15.27 7.86
CA GLY A 127 -17.10 -14.68 7.42
C GLY A 127 -16.95 -13.30 6.77
N VAL A 128 -15.78 -13.00 6.19
CA VAL A 128 -15.52 -11.80 5.40
C VAL A 128 -15.97 -12.04 3.96
N PRO A 129 -16.72 -11.13 3.34
CA PRO A 129 -17.14 -11.29 1.95
C PRO A 129 -15.95 -11.40 1.00
N CYS A 130 -15.91 -12.46 0.20
CA CYS A 130 -14.90 -12.68 -0.83
C CYS A 130 -15.53 -12.73 -2.21
N VAL A 131 -14.75 -12.42 -3.25
CA VAL A 131 -15.24 -12.52 -4.62
C VAL A 131 -15.73 -13.95 -4.89
N PRO A 132 -17.02 -14.15 -5.25
CA PRO A 132 -17.54 -15.47 -5.58
C PRO A 132 -16.76 -16.10 -6.72
N GLY A 133 -16.43 -17.39 -6.63
CA GLY A 133 -15.62 -18.06 -7.64
C GLY A 133 -15.57 -19.57 -7.48
N SER A 134 -14.65 -20.19 -8.19
CA SER A 134 -14.35 -21.62 -8.07
C SER A 134 -13.66 -21.94 -6.74
N GLU A 135 -13.91 -23.15 -6.24
CA GLU A 135 -13.26 -23.69 -5.04
C GLU A 135 -11.89 -24.32 -5.40
N GLY A 136 -11.02 -23.52 -6.04
CA GLY A 136 -9.73 -23.97 -6.52
C GLY A 136 -9.62 -24.00 -8.05
N ILE A 137 -8.73 -24.87 -8.54
CA ILE A 137 -8.47 -25.05 -9.97
C ILE A 137 -9.67 -25.77 -10.60
N LEU A 138 -10.03 -25.33 -11.80
CA LEU A 138 -11.07 -25.97 -12.62
C LEU A 138 -10.47 -27.17 -13.36
N ASP A 139 -11.02 -28.34 -13.12
CA ASP A 139 -10.51 -29.60 -13.70
C ASP A 139 -10.93 -29.77 -15.18
N SER A 140 -12.10 -29.22 -15.54
CA SER A 140 -12.68 -29.39 -16.87
C SER A 140 -13.47 -28.17 -17.34
N PHE A 141 -13.80 -28.13 -18.64
CA PHE A 141 -14.69 -27.12 -19.20
C PHE A 141 -16.10 -27.19 -18.60
N GLU A 142 -16.59 -28.42 -18.34
CA GLU A 142 -17.89 -28.68 -17.71
C GLU A 142 -17.94 -28.05 -16.29
N ASP A 143 -16.84 -28.09 -15.55
CA ASP A 143 -16.76 -27.46 -14.23
C ASP A 143 -16.73 -25.94 -14.36
N ALA A 144 -16.03 -25.41 -15.37
CA ALA A 144 -16.07 -23.98 -15.68
C ALA A 144 -17.50 -23.50 -15.99
N GLN A 145 -18.28 -24.29 -16.76
CA GLN A 145 -19.67 -23.98 -17.04
C GLN A 145 -20.55 -23.98 -15.78
N LYS A 146 -20.40 -25.00 -14.92
CA LYS A 146 -21.14 -25.08 -13.66
C LYS A 146 -20.85 -23.89 -12.76
N VAL A 147 -19.57 -23.54 -12.60
CA VAL A 147 -19.14 -22.39 -11.78
C VAL A 147 -19.69 -21.10 -12.36
N ALA A 148 -19.55 -20.86 -13.68
CA ALA A 148 -20.06 -19.64 -14.32
C ALA A 148 -21.58 -19.48 -14.14
N LYS A 149 -22.34 -20.58 -14.25
CA LYS A 149 -23.80 -20.57 -13.98
C LYS A 149 -24.13 -20.29 -12.52
N LYS A 150 -23.34 -20.84 -11.57
CA LYS A 150 -23.53 -20.63 -10.12
C LYS A 150 -23.30 -19.19 -9.71
N ILE A 151 -22.21 -18.55 -10.20
CA ILE A 151 -21.82 -17.18 -9.81
C ILE A 151 -22.44 -16.10 -10.69
N GLY A 152 -22.95 -16.47 -11.87
CA GLY A 152 -23.57 -15.56 -12.84
C GLY A 152 -22.57 -14.70 -13.61
N TYR A 153 -22.87 -14.45 -14.91
CA TYR A 153 -22.05 -13.56 -15.73
C TYR A 153 -22.20 -12.08 -15.31
N PRO A 154 -21.20 -11.22 -15.58
CA PRO A 154 -19.89 -11.52 -16.17
C PRO A 154 -18.96 -12.23 -15.20
N VAL A 155 -18.04 -13.04 -15.73
CA VAL A 155 -17.04 -13.77 -14.95
C VAL A 155 -15.63 -13.47 -15.46
N MET A 156 -14.63 -13.60 -14.59
CA MET A 156 -13.22 -13.49 -14.92
C MET A 156 -12.56 -14.85 -14.77
N MET A 157 -12.00 -15.36 -15.85
CA MET A 157 -11.15 -16.53 -15.83
C MET A 157 -9.70 -16.12 -15.64
N LYS A 158 -8.96 -16.82 -14.78
CA LYS A 158 -7.59 -16.48 -14.41
C LYS A 158 -6.71 -17.73 -14.38
N ALA A 159 -5.48 -17.61 -14.88
CA ALA A 159 -4.47 -18.64 -14.72
C ALA A 159 -3.98 -18.70 -13.27
N THR A 160 -3.72 -19.92 -12.78
CA THR A 160 -3.17 -20.16 -11.43
C THR A 160 -1.73 -19.67 -11.29
N ALA A 161 -0.94 -19.83 -12.36
CA ALA A 161 0.39 -19.28 -12.48
C ALA A 161 0.31 -18.05 -13.38
N GLY A 162 0.28 -16.84 -12.84
CA GLY A 162 0.16 -15.66 -13.68
C GLY A 162 0.39 -14.35 -12.95
N GLY A 163 0.81 -13.35 -13.71
CA GLY A 163 1.00 -11.97 -13.28
C GLY A 163 0.92 -11.02 -14.48
N GLY A 164 0.66 -9.74 -14.23
CA GLY A 164 0.61 -8.73 -15.29
C GLY A 164 -0.54 -8.88 -16.30
N GLY A 165 -1.64 -9.55 -15.93
CA GLY A 165 -2.84 -9.71 -16.78
C GLY A 165 -2.78 -10.81 -17.83
N LYS A 166 -1.66 -11.55 -17.97
CA LYS A 166 -1.58 -12.71 -18.85
C LYS A 166 -2.37 -13.88 -18.29
N GLY A 167 -3.07 -14.63 -19.15
CA GLY A 167 -3.94 -15.72 -18.76
C GLY A 167 -5.24 -15.27 -18.07
N MET A 168 -5.66 -14.01 -18.25
CA MET A 168 -6.91 -13.47 -17.73
C MET A 168 -7.88 -13.18 -18.89
N ARG A 169 -9.15 -13.58 -18.72
CA ARG A 169 -10.22 -13.32 -19.70
C ARG A 169 -11.51 -12.92 -19.00
N ALA A 170 -12.01 -11.72 -19.34
CA ALA A 170 -13.35 -11.31 -18.96
C ALA A 170 -14.37 -11.99 -19.92
N ILE A 171 -15.39 -12.60 -19.37
CA ILE A 171 -16.40 -13.36 -20.09
C ILE A 171 -17.76 -12.80 -19.71
N TRP A 172 -18.40 -12.18 -20.70
CA TRP A 172 -19.66 -11.46 -20.47
C TRP A 172 -20.89 -12.32 -20.66
N LYS A 173 -20.78 -13.40 -21.51
CA LYS A 173 -21.86 -14.27 -21.89
C LYS A 173 -21.42 -15.73 -21.96
N GLU A 174 -22.36 -16.64 -21.79
CA GLU A 174 -22.11 -18.09 -21.84
C GLU A 174 -21.48 -18.53 -23.17
N GLU A 175 -21.89 -17.90 -24.28
CA GLU A 175 -21.42 -18.21 -25.63
C GLU A 175 -19.90 -18.02 -25.80
N ASP A 176 -19.31 -17.10 -25.05
CA ASP A 176 -17.89 -16.76 -25.12
C ASP A 176 -16.99 -17.65 -24.22
N LEU A 177 -17.62 -18.47 -23.36
CA LEU A 177 -16.90 -19.20 -22.32
C LEU A 177 -15.92 -20.21 -22.89
N LEU A 178 -16.32 -21.01 -23.91
CA LEU A 178 -15.47 -22.04 -24.50
C LEU A 178 -14.21 -21.43 -25.13
N LYS A 179 -14.39 -20.40 -25.94
CA LYS A 179 -13.28 -19.71 -26.61
C LYS A 179 -12.31 -19.09 -25.60
N ALA A 180 -12.84 -18.50 -24.52
CA ALA A 180 -12.04 -17.94 -23.44
C ALA A 180 -11.26 -19.01 -22.68
N TRP A 181 -11.90 -20.16 -22.39
CA TRP A 181 -11.28 -21.31 -21.74
C TRP A 181 -10.07 -21.82 -22.53
N GLU A 182 -10.25 -22.10 -23.81
CA GLU A 182 -9.19 -22.61 -24.68
C GLU A 182 -8.02 -21.61 -24.81
N SER A 183 -8.35 -20.35 -25.10
CA SER A 183 -7.33 -19.33 -25.33
C SER A 183 -6.54 -18.98 -24.06
N ALA A 184 -7.21 -18.92 -22.91
CA ALA A 184 -6.53 -18.60 -21.64
C ALA A 184 -5.60 -19.75 -21.19
N ARG A 185 -6.02 -20.99 -21.34
CA ARG A 185 -5.18 -22.16 -21.05
C ARG A 185 -3.96 -22.25 -21.96
N GLN A 186 -4.16 -22.03 -23.26
CA GLN A 186 -3.05 -22.03 -24.22
C GLN A 186 -2.02 -20.93 -23.91
N GLU A 187 -2.48 -19.73 -23.58
CA GLU A 187 -1.60 -18.63 -23.18
C GLU A 187 -0.86 -18.92 -21.87
N ALA A 188 -1.56 -19.49 -20.88
CA ALA A 188 -0.97 -19.83 -19.59
C ALA A 188 0.07 -20.95 -19.71
N ALA A 189 -0.21 -21.99 -20.49
CA ALA A 189 0.73 -23.05 -20.80
C ALA A 189 2.00 -22.52 -21.48
N ALA A 190 1.82 -21.65 -22.48
CA ALA A 190 2.94 -21.06 -23.23
C ALA A 190 3.79 -20.09 -22.38
N ALA A 191 3.14 -19.26 -21.54
CA ALA A 191 3.83 -18.23 -20.77
C ALA A 191 4.43 -18.75 -19.45
N PHE A 192 3.78 -19.75 -18.81
CA PHE A 192 4.09 -20.16 -17.43
C PHE A 192 4.37 -21.66 -17.29
N GLY A 193 4.19 -22.45 -18.36
CA GLY A 193 4.31 -23.92 -18.29
C GLY A 193 3.23 -24.60 -17.44
N ASN A 194 2.16 -23.88 -17.09
CA ASN A 194 1.04 -24.36 -16.29
C ASN A 194 -0.26 -23.80 -16.87
N ASP A 195 -1.20 -24.66 -17.20
CA ASP A 195 -2.49 -24.33 -17.81
C ASP A 195 -3.66 -24.35 -16.81
N GLY A 196 -3.38 -24.48 -15.52
CA GLY A 196 -4.38 -24.46 -14.47
C GLY A 196 -5.15 -23.14 -14.43
N MET A 197 -6.46 -23.23 -14.41
CA MET A 197 -7.37 -22.06 -14.43
C MET A 197 -8.30 -22.08 -13.22
N TYR A 198 -8.66 -20.90 -12.75
CA TYR A 198 -9.77 -20.69 -11.83
C TYR A 198 -10.68 -19.56 -12.34
N MET A 199 -11.85 -19.44 -11.77
CA MET A 199 -12.86 -18.46 -12.20
C MET A 199 -13.40 -17.69 -11.02
N GLU A 200 -13.64 -16.40 -11.23
CA GLU A 200 -14.26 -15.51 -10.24
C GLU A 200 -15.32 -14.63 -10.90
N LYS A 201 -16.24 -14.09 -10.10
CA LYS A 201 -17.15 -13.04 -10.53
C LYS A 201 -16.34 -11.84 -11.02
N LEU A 202 -16.65 -11.31 -12.19
CA LEU A 202 -16.10 -10.03 -12.62
C LEU A 202 -16.78 -8.90 -11.85
N ILE A 203 -16.01 -8.14 -11.12
CA ILE A 203 -16.50 -6.98 -10.40
C ILE A 203 -16.48 -5.80 -11.38
N GLU A 204 -17.66 -5.27 -11.67
CA GLU A 204 -17.84 -4.19 -12.64
C GLU A 204 -17.56 -2.83 -12.01
N GLU A 205 -16.81 -1.99 -12.70
CA GLU A 205 -16.49 -0.61 -12.29
C GLU A 205 -16.03 -0.53 -10.82
N PRO A 206 -15.06 -1.37 -10.41
CA PRO A 206 -14.72 -1.48 -9.01
C PRO A 206 -14.02 -0.22 -8.51
N ARG A 207 -14.24 0.09 -7.23
CA ARG A 207 -13.37 0.95 -6.45
C ARG A 207 -12.45 0.10 -5.59
N HIS A 208 -11.24 0.58 -5.42
CA HIS A 208 -10.30 0.03 -4.48
C HIS A 208 -10.42 0.79 -3.16
N ILE A 209 -11.14 0.19 -2.23
CA ILE A 209 -11.34 0.74 -0.88
C ILE A 209 -10.65 -0.18 0.11
N GLU A 210 -9.91 0.40 1.03
CA GLU A 210 -9.17 -0.35 2.03
C GLU A 210 -9.49 0.13 3.44
N ILE A 211 -9.42 -0.78 4.42
CA ILE A 211 -9.66 -0.47 5.83
C ILE A 211 -8.35 -0.62 6.60
N GLN A 212 -7.92 0.46 7.25
CA GLN A 212 -6.80 0.42 8.18
C GLN A 212 -7.21 -0.29 9.45
N VAL A 213 -6.45 -1.31 9.85
CA VAL A 213 -6.64 -2.01 11.12
C VAL A 213 -5.39 -1.90 11.98
N VAL A 214 -5.60 -1.99 13.29
CA VAL A 214 -4.53 -2.20 14.28
C VAL A 214 -4.99 -3.32 15.21
N GLY A 215 -4.09 -4.28 15.46
CA GLY A 215 -4.32 -5.37 16.41
C GLY A 215 -3.21 -5.45 17.44
N ASP A 216 -3.51 -5.98 18.61
CA ASP A 216 -2.54 -6.17 19.71
C ASP A 216 -2.26 -7.65 19.98
N SER A 217 -1.23 -7.92 20.78
CA SER A 217 -0.85 -9.27 21.19
C SER A 217 -1.87 -9.96 22.12
N TYR A 218 -2.93 -9.26 22.52
CA TYR A 218 -3.98 -9.79 23.39
C TYR A 218 -5.21 -10.25 22.59
N GLY A 219 -5.14 -10.17 21.26
CA GLY A 219 -6.19 -10.63 20.35
C GLY A 219 -7.29 -9.60 20.09
N LYS A 220 -7.10 -8.34 20.49
CA LYS A 220 -8.02 -7.25 20.19
C LYS A 220 -7.60 -6.53 18.92
N ALA A 221 -8.58 -6.17 18.09
CA ALA A 221 -8.36 -5.33 16.92
C ALA A 221 -9.36 -4.17 16.87
N CYS A 222 -9.02 -3.12 16.15
CA CYS A 222 -9.91 -2.01 15.82
C CYS A 222 -9.63 -1.53 14.40
N HIS A 223 -10.60 -0.83 13.78
CA HIS A 223 -10.39 -0.17 12.50
C HIS A 223 -10.25 1.35 12.68
N LEU A 224 -9.48 1.94 11.77
CA LEU A 224 -9.22 3.38 11.70
C LEU A 224 -9.84 3.99 10.44
N SER A 225 -11.00 3.50 10.03
CA SER A 225 -11.74 3.86 8.81
C SER A 225 -11.07 3.46 7.50
N GLU A 226 -11.64 3.95 6.40
CA GLU A 226 -11.23 3.59 5.04
C GLU A 226 -10.30 4.61 4.40
N ARG A 227 -9.68 4.14 3.31
CA ARG A 227 -9.04 4.98 2.28
C ARG A 227 -9.55 4.55 0.90
N ASP A 228 -9.75 5.50 0.00
CA ASP A 228 -10.03 5.25 -1.42
C ASP A 228 -8.72 5.35 -2.21
N CYS A 229 -8.32 4.25 -2.82
CA CYS A 229 -7.09 4.10 -3.57
C CYS A 229 -7.35 3.78 -5.05
N SER A 230 -8.51 4.19 -5.58
CA SER A 230 -8.94 3.84 -6.94
C SER A 230 -8.14 4.54 -8.05
N VAL A 231 -7.56 5.71 -7.77
CA VAL A 231 -6.72 6.41 -8.76
C VAL A 231 -5.34 5.74 -8.81
N GLN A 232 -5.19 4.83 -9.77
CA GLN A 232 -3.99 4.01 -9.91
C GLN A 232 -3.65 3.77 -11.39
N ARG A 233 -2.36 3.56 -11.66
CA ARG A 233 -1.84 3.23 -12.98
C ARG A 233 -1.06 1.93 -12.91
N ARG A 234 -1.41 0.94 -13.74
CA ARG A 234 -0.77 -0.39 -13.75
C ARG A 234 -0.71 -1.01 -12.33
N HIS A 235 -1.81 -0.88 -11.58
CA HIS A 235 -1.94 -1.32 -10.17
C HIS A 235 -1.03 -0.59 -9.16
N GLN A 236 -0.45 0.54 -9.53
CA GLN A 236 0.28 1.43 -8.63
C GLN A 236 -0.61 2.63 -8.27
N LYS A 237 -0.89 2.80 -6.99
CA LYS A 237 -1.67 3.92 -6.44
C LYS A 237 -0.93 5.23 -6.72
N LEU A 238 -1.64 6.26 -7.16
CA LEU A 238 -1.08 7.59 -7.48
C LEU A 238 -1.63 8.67 -6.55
N THR A 239 -2.92 8.59 -6.26
CA THR A 239 -3.63 9.52 -5.37
C THR A 239 -4.60 8.74 -4.51
N GLU A 240 -4.62 9.04 -3.23
CA GLU A 240 -5.49 8.42 -2.24
C GLU A 240 -6.25 9.49 -1.46
N GLU A 241 -7.46 9.16 -1.01
CA GLU A 241 -8.25 10.06 -0.18
C GLU A 241 -9.04 9.34 0.92
N THR A 242 -9.34 10.05 1.98
CA THR A 242 -10.22 9.60 3.06
C THR A 242 -11.02 10.76 3.64
N PRO A 243 -12.33 10.57 3.90
CA PRO A 243 -13.16 9.43 3.53
C PRO A 243 -13.35 9.32 2.01
N SER A 244 -13.70 8.13 1.53
CA SER A 244 -14.06 7.93 0.12
C SER A 244 -15.35 8.66 -0.22
N PRO A 245 -15.41 9.40 -1.35
CA PRO A 245 -16.64 10.08 -1.77
C PRO A 245 -17.76 9.11 -2.19
N PHE A 246 -17.43 7.83 -2.37
CA PHE A 246 -18.38 6.78 -2.73
C PHE A 246 -19.05 6.11 -1.53
N MET A 247 -18.40 6.17 -0.36
CA MET A 247 -18.84 5.48 0.84
C MET A 247 -20.05 6.14 1.48
N THR A 248 -20.96 5.28 1.99
CA THR A 248 -22.00 5.68 2.95
C THR A 248 -21.57 5.28 4.36
N ASP A 249 -22.14 5.90 5.38
CA ASP A 249 -21.84 5.53 6.77
C ASP A 249 -22.16 4.06 7.07
N GLU A 250 -23.26 3.54 6.51
CA GLU A 250 -23.64 2.13 6.64
C GLU A 250 -22.59 1.20 6.02
N LEU A 251 -22.11 1.51 4.81
CA LEU A 251 -21.07 0.71 4.14
C LEU A 251 -19.76 0.77 4.90
N ARG A 252 -19.36 1.95 5.38
CA ARG A 252 -18.15 2.16 6.20
C ARG A 252 -18.18 1.29 7.45
N LEU A 253 -19.28 1.26 8.16
CA LEU A 253 -19.44 0.42 9.35
C LEU A 253 -19.32 -1.07 9.00
N LYS A 254 -20.06 -1.55 7.98
CA LYS A 254 -19.99 -2.95 7.54
C LYS A 254 -18.58 -3.39 7.12
N MET A 255 -17.89 -2.57 6.35
CA MET A 255 -16.52 -2.87 5.92
C MET A 255 -15.54 -2.81 7.09
N GLY A 256 -15.69 -1.83 7.99
CA GLY A 256 -14.92 -1.73 9.21
C GLY A 256 -15.06 -2.96 10.11
N GLU A 257 -16.30 -3.39 10.36
CA GLU A 257 -16.61 -4.61 11.13
C GLU A 257 -16.02 -5.87 10.47
N ALA A 258 -16.11 -6.00 9.15
CA ALA A 258 -15.52 -7.11 8.41
C ALA A 258 -14.00 -7.14 8.54
N ALA A 259 -13.34 -5.98 8.47
CA ALA A 259 -11.90 -5.88 8.62
C ALA A 259 -11.43 -6.18 10.06
N VAL A 260 -12.15 -5.70 11.07
CA VAL A 260 -11.87 -6.05 12.49
C VAL A 260 -12.04 -7.54 12.72
N LYS A 261 -13.13 -8.13 12.23
CA LYS A 261 -13.38 -9.57 12.32
C LYS A 261 -12.28 -10.40 11.66
N ALA A 262 -11.79 -9.96 10.49
CA ALA A 262 -10.63 -10.56 9.83
C ALA A 262 -9.39 -10.53 10.73
N ALA A 263 -9.05 -9.34 11.25
CA ALA A 263 -7.87 -9.13 12.09
C ALA A 263 -7.93 -9.94 13.40
N GLU A 264 -9.08 -9.97 14.07
CA GLU A 264 -9.28 -10.76 15.30
C GLU A 264 -9.20 -12.26 15.03
N TYR A 265 -9.80 -12.73 13.93
CA TYR A 265 -9.79 -14.16 13.55
C TYR A 265 -8.37 -14.69 13.39
N ILE A 266 -7.49 -13.92 12.76
CA ILE A 266 -6.08 -14.30 12.57
C ILE A 266 -5.19 -13.88 13.74
N LYS A 267 -5.76 -13.24 14.78
CA LYS A 267 -5.01 -12.67 15.94
C LYS A 267 -3.89 -11.73 15.48
N TYR A 268 -4.25 -10.81 14.59
CA TYR A 268 -3.29 -9.90 13.97
C TYR A 268 -2.62 -8.99 15.00
N GLU A 269 -1.30 -8.82 14.91
CA GLU A 269 -0.49 -7.91 15.73
C GLU A 269 0.16 -6.83 14.84
N GLY A 270 0.02 -5.57 15.20
CA GLY A 270 0.57 -4.41 14.50
C GLY A 270 -0.45 -3.67 13.66
N ALA A 271 0.04 -2.75 12.82
CA ALA A 271 -0.77 -2.07 11.82
C ALA A 271 -0.85 -2.90 10.54
N GLY A 272 -2.06 -3.07 10.04
CA GLY A 272 -2.33 -3.78 8.78
C GLY A 272 -3.45 -3.12 8.02
N THR A 273 -3.64 -3.54 6.77
CA THR A 273 -4.70 -3.00 5.91
C THR A 273 -5.41 -4.13 5.20
N VAL A 274 -6.73 -4.13 5.30
CA VAL A 274 -7.59 -5.07 4.56
C VAL A 274 -8.12 -4.37 3.32
N GLU A 275 -7.73 -4.82 2.15
CA GLU A 275 -8.10 -4.24 0.86
C GLU A 275 -9.33 -4.94 0.29
N PHE A 276 -10.27 -4.14 -0.25
CA PHE A 276 -11.52 -4.59 -0.84
C PHE A 276 -11.73 -4.01 -2.23
N LEU A 277 -12.38 -4.77 -3.10
CA LEU A 277 -13.06 -4.24 -4.27
C LEU A 277 -14.51 -3.95 -3.91
N VAL A 278 -14.97 -2.73 -4.21
CA VAL A 278 -16.36 -2.32 -4.00
C VAL A 278 -16.99 -2.07 -5.36
N ASP A 279 -18.08 -2.78 -5.68
CA ASP A 279 -18.77 -2.65 -6.96
C ASP A 279 -19.68 -1.41 -6.99
N LYS A 280 -20.24 -1.10 -8.18
CA LYS A 280 -21.16 0.01 -8.39
C LYS A 280 -22.47 -0.08 -7.56
N HIS A 281 -22.79 -1.26 -7.03
CA HIS A 281 -23.95 -1.51 -6.17
C HIS A 281 -23.61 -1.44 -4.68
N ARG A 282 -22.36 -1.09 -4.34
CA ARG A 282 -21.81 -1.04 -2.98
C ARG A 282 -21.70 -2.41 -2.29
N ASN A 283 -21.61 -3.49 -3.05
CA ASN A 283 -21.13 -4.76 -2.51
C ASN A 283 -19.61 -4.71 -2.42
N PHE A 284 -19.03 -5.26 -1.35
CA PHE A 284 -17.60 -5.27 -1.14
C PHE A 284 -17.07 -6.69 -1.01
N TYR A 285 -15.86 -6.90 -1.49
CA TYR A 285 -15.23 -8.21 -1.57
C TYR A 285 -13.76 -8.10 -1.20
N PHE A 286 -13.31 -8.95 -0.29
CA PHE A 286 -11.91 -9.07 0.11
C PHE A 286 -11.02 -9.31 -1.11
N MET A 287 -9.95 -8.54 -1.21
CA MET A 287 -8.93 -8.67 -2.23
C MET A 287 -7.62 -9.23 -1.65
N GLU A 288 -7.07 -8.54 -0.67
CA GLU A 288 -5.85 -8.96 0.04
C GLU A 288 -5.72 -8.25 1.40
N MET A 289 -4.77 -8.71 2.22
CA MET A 289 -4.38 -8.03 3.44
C MET A 289 -2.88 -7.74 3.41
N ASN A 290 -2.52 -6.47 3.58
CA ASN A 290 -1.14 -6.06 3.76
C ASN A 290 -0.78 -6.10 5.25
N THR A 291 0.23 -6.92 5.58
CA THR A 291 0.66 -7.16 6.98
C THR A 291 1.73 -6.16 7.44
N ARG A 292 1.59 -4.91 7.05
CA ARG A 292 2.52 -3.80 7.29
C ARG A 292 1.82 -2.45 7.26
N ILE A 293 2.55 -1.41 7.62
CA ILE A 293 2.15 -0.03 7.31
C ILE A 293 2.13 0.18 5.79
N GLN A 294 1.22 1.00 5.30
CA GLN A 294 1.15 1.37 3.89
C GLN A 294 1.68 2.78 3.62
N VAL A 295 1.98 3.08 2.34
CA VAL A 295 2.46 4.40 1.90
C VAL A 295 1.49 5.48 2.34
N GLU A 296 0.20 5.27 2.10
CA GLU A 296 -0.94 6.17 2.29
C GLU A 296 -1.46 6.28 3.73
N HIS A 297 -0.75 5.71 4.72
CA HIS A 297 -1.14 5.85 6.14
C HIS A 297 -1.31 7.30 6.61
N PRO A 298 -0.58 8.29 6.08
CA PRO A 298 -0.71 9.67 6.55
C PRO A 298 -2.11 10.26 6.44
N ILE A 299 -2.90 9.92 5.40
CA ILE A 299 -4.26 10.45 5.29
C ILE A 299 -5.17 9.95 6.42
N THR A 300 -5.03 8.69 6.83
CA THR A 300 -5.73 8.16 8.00
C THR A 300 -5.33 8.92 9.27
N GLU A 301 -4.02 9.10 9.49
CA GLU A 301 -3.51 9.85 10.65
C GLU A 301 -4.11 11.25 10.74
N GLN A 302 -4.24 11.94 9.60
CA GLN A 302 -4.70 13.33 9.54
C GLN A 302 -6.20 13.48 9.85
N VAL A 303 -7.04 12.49 9.49
CA VAL A 303 -8.50 12.63 9.67
C VAL A 303 -9.01 12.15 11.02
N ILE A 304 -8.18 11.44 11.79
CA ILE A 304 -8.56 10.93 13.12
C ILE A 304 -7.59 11.33 14.25
N ASP A 305 -6.57 12.13 13.93
CA ASP A 305 -5.51 12.55 14.86
C ASP A 305 -4.85 11.35 15.57
N TYR A 306 -4.17 10.49 14.78
CA TYR A 306 -3.60 9.23 15.24
C TYR A 306 -2.22 8.97 14.62
N ASP A 307 -1.20 8.68 15.43
CA ASP A 307 0.14 8.31 14.94
C ASP A 307 0.26 6.79 14.82
N LEU A 308 0.11 6.27 13.61
CA LEU A 308 0.19 4.84 13.31
C LEU A 308 1.57 4.23 13.54
N ILE A 309 2.64 4.98 13.30
CA ILE A 309 4.01 4.50 13.54
C ILE A 309 4.25 4.38 15.05
N ARG A 310 3.78 5.34 15.84
CA ARG A 310 3.82 5.27 17.30
C ARG A 310 3.06 4.04 17.83
N GLU A 311 1.87 3.80 17.27
CA GLU A 311 1.05 2.65 17.67
C GLU A 311 1.72 1.32 17.35
N GLN A 312 2.35 1.19 16.15
CA GLN A 312 3.12 -0.01 15.82
C GLN A 312 4.23 -0.28 16.86
N ILE A 313 4.94 0.75 17.28
CA ILE A 313 6.01 0.63 18.28
C ILE A 313 5.44 0.25 19.66
N LEU A 314 4.32 0.85 20.07
CA LEU A 314 3.65 0.56 21.34
C LEU A 314 3.13 -0.89 21.38
N VAL A 315 2.44 -1.32 20.34
CA VAL A 315 1.93 -2.70 20.21
C VAL A 315 3.09 -3.70 20.26
N ALA A 316 4.15 -3.47 19.50
CA ALA A 316 5.33 -4.34 19.50
C ALA A 316 6.03 -4.38 20.88
N ALA A 317 5.91 -3.34 21.68
CA ALA A 317 6.39 -3.28 23.07
C ALA A 317 5.41 -3.93 24.09
N GLY A 318 4.31 -4.52 23.63
CA GLY A 318 3.31 -5.20 24.46
C GLY A 318 2.27 -4.27 25.10
N VAL A 319 2.13 -3.04 24.61
CA VAL A 319 1.08 -2.12 25.08
C VAL A 319 -0.24 -2.46 24.37
N PRO A 320 -1.34 -2.68 25.10
CA PRO A 320 -2.63 -2.96 24.48
C PRO A 320 -3.17 -1.73 23.76
N ILE A 321 -3.87 -1.95 22.62
CA ILE A 321 -4.57 -0.90 21.91
C ILE A 321 -5.83 -0.44 22.69
N SER A 322 -6.34 0.75 22.36
CA SER A 322 -7.61 1.24 22.93
C SER A 322 -8.79 0.35 22.56
N GLY A 323 -8.73 -0.29 21.37
CA GLY A 323 -9.80 -1.09 20.79
C GLY A 323 -11.02 -0.26 20.35
N LYS A 324 -10.88 1.05 20.29
CA LYS A 324 -11.90 1.96 19.78
C LYS A 324 -11.82 2.01 18.24
N ASN A 325 -12.93 1.84 17.58
CA ASN A 325 -13.05 2.13 16.15
C ASN A 325 -13.13 3.64 15.92
N TYR A 326 -12.45 4.12 14.89
CA TYR A 326 -12.36 5.53 14.56
C TYR A 326 -13.13 5.83 13.27
N LEU A 327 -13.74 7.00 13.22
CA LEU A 327 -14.41 7.54 12.04
C LEU A 327 -13.74 8.87 11.64
N PRO A 328 -13.62 9.17 10.34
CA PRO A 328 -12.98 10.39 9.88
C PRO A 328 -13.73 11.63 10.36
N GLN A 329 -13.00 12.61 10.86
CA GLN A 329 -13.53 13.90 11.29
C GLN A 329 -13.29 15.02 10.26
N LEU A 330 -12.36 14.78 9.36
CA LEU A 330 -11.89 15.70 8.33
C LEU A 330 -11.83 14.97 6.99
N HIS A 331 -11.46 15.66 5.93
CA HIS A 331 -11.13 15.07 4.63
C HIS A 331 -9.66 15.27 4.32
N SER A 332 -8.97 14.21 3.91
CA SER A 332 -7.55 14.27 3.56
C SER A 332 -7.29 13.61 2.20
N ILE A 333 -6.40 14.22 1.43
CA ILE A 333 -5.95 13.73 0.11
C ILE A 333 -4.43 13.63 0.13
N GLU A 334 -3.88 12.53 -0.36
CA GLU A 334 -2.47 12.31 -0.59
C GLU A 334 -2.19 12.23 -2.10
N CYS A 335 -1.16 12.92 -2.56
CA CYS A 335 -0.58 12.77 -3.89
C CYS A 335 0.83 12.20 -3.77
N ARG A 336 1.10 11.07 -4.43
CA ARG A 336 2.45 10.50 -4.51
C ARG A 336 3.27 11.28 -5.52
N ILE A 337 4.28 11.99 -5.05
CA ILE A 337 5.20 12.74 -5.91
C ILE A 337 6.37 11.85 -6.27
N ASN A 338 6.36 11.41 -7.53
CA ASN A 338 7.37 10.53 -8.08
C ASN A 338 8.32 11.31 -8.99
N ALA A 339 9.58 10.92 -9.02
CA ALA A 339 10.58 11.37 -10.00
C ALA A 339 10.32 10.65 -11.34
N GLU A 340 9.26 11.06 -12.03
CA GLU A 340 8.75 10.48 -13.27
C GLU A 340 8.22 11.57 -14.20
N ASP A 341 8.31 11.34 -15.51
CA ASP A 341 7.78 12.25 -16.54
C ASP A 341 6.38 11.80 -16.98
N PRO A 342 5.29 12.43 -16.50
CA PRO A 342 3.93 12.02 -16.80
C PRO A 342 3.54 12.29 -18.26
N TYR A 343 4.25 13.16 -18.97
CA TYR A 343 4.04 13.40 -20.40
C TYR A 343 4.69 12.33 -21.29
N ASN A 344 5.63 11.54 -20.75
CA ASN A 344 6.33 10.46 -21.42
C ASN A 344 6.08 9.11 -20.72
N ASP A 345 4.81 8.73 -20.62
CA ASP A 345 4.34 7.44 -20.06
C ASP A 345 4.88 7.14 -18.65
N PHE A 346 5.05 8.18 -17.82
CA PHE A 346 5.61 8.09 -16.46
C PHE A 346 7.01 7.47 -16.42
N ARG A 347 7.83 7.77 -17.41
CA ARG A 347 9.21 7.32 -17.46
C ARG A 347 9.99 7.84 -16.26
N PRO A 348 10.77 6.99 -15.53
CA PRO A 348 11.60 7.43 -14.42
C PRO A 348 12.56 8.56 -14.80
N SER A 349 12.72 9.53 -13.92
CA SER A 349 13.58 10.70 -14.06
C SER A 349 14.54 10.83 -12.87
N PRO A 350 15.48 9.88 -12.68
CA PRO A 350 16.50 10.03 -11.64
C PRO A 350 17.42 11.19 -11.99
N GLY A 351 18.04 11.80 -10.98
CA GLY A 351 18.95 12.90 -11.20
C GLY A 351 19.13 13.80 -9.99
N LYS A 352 19.86 14.88 -10.19
CA LYS A 352 20.15 15.86 -9.13
C LYS A 352 19.06 16.92 -9.07
N ILE A 353 18.44 17.09 -7.90
CA ILE A 353 17.54 18.20 -7.60
C ILE A 353 18.38 19.46 -7.44
N THR A 354 18.19 20.45 -8.32
CA THR A 354 18.94 21.72 -8.28
C THR A 354 18.21 22.76 -7.44
N VAL A 355 16.87 22.81 -7.53
CA VAL A 355 16.02 23.68 -6.72
C VAL A 355 14.89 22.86 -6.11
N LEU A 356 14.54 23.17 -4.88
CA LEU A 356 13.38 22.59 -4.20
C LEU A 356 12.74 23.64 -3.31
N HIS A 357 11.45 23.90 -3.54
CA HIS A 357 10.60 24.67 -2.63
C HIS A 357 9.44 23.80 -2.19
N SER A 358 9.31 23.61 -0.88
CA SER A 358 8.27 22.77 -0.28
C SER A 358 7.02 23.58 0.01
N PRO A 359 5.81 23.10 -0.34
CA PRO A 359 4.57 23.76 0.00
C PRO A 359 4.33 23.75 1.52
N GLY A 360 3.61 24.76 2.00
CA GLY A 360 3.32 24.89 3.41
C GLY A 360 1.90 25.39 3.69
N GLY A 361 1.69 25.89 4.92
CA GLY A 361 0.41 26.43 5.38
C GLY A 361 -0.46 25.43 6.13
N HIS A 362 -1.59 25.93 6.67
CA HIS A 362 -2.49 25.14 7.50
C HIS A 362 -3.08 23.94 6.75
N GLY A 363 -2.95 22.75 7.34
CA GLY A 363 -3.46 21.49 6.76
C GLY A 363 -2.69 20.98 5.55
N VAL A 364 -1.42 21.38 5.39
CA VAL A 364 -0.48 20.83 4.42
C VAL A 364 0.60 20.06 5.16
N ARG A 365 0.77 18.79 4.83
CA ARG A 365 1.84 17.91 5.31
C ARG A 365 2.65 17.41 4.12
N LEU A 366 3.97 17.43 4.27
CA LEU A 366 4.89 16.89 3.28
C LEU A 366 5.81 15.84 3.93
N ASP A 367 5.63 14.57 3.57
CA ASP A 367 6.54 13.50 3.95
C ASP A 367 7.53 13.28 2.82
N THR A 368 8.78 13.69 3.02
CA THR A 368 9.84 13.61 2.00
C THR A 368 11.20 13.38 2.61
N HIS A 369 12.11 12.82 1.82
CA HIS A 369 13.51 12.61 2.18
C HIS A 369 14.47 13.38 1.26
N VAL A 370 13.95 14.09 0.27
CA VAL A 370 14.77 14.82 -0.68
C VAL A 370 14.96 16.30 -0.26
N TYR A 371 16.02 16.90 -0.77
CA TYR A 371 16.39 18.29 -0.51
C TYR A 371 17.16 18.87 -1.72
N ALA A 372 17.32 20.18 -1.80
CA ALA A 372 18.09 20.82 -2.85
C ALA A 372 19.55 20.33 -2.83
N GLY A 373 20.05 19.84 -3.93
CA GLY A 373 21.37 19.21 -4.05
C GLY A 373 21.37 17.68 -3.92
N TYR A 374 20.28 17.06 -3.47
CA TYR A 374 20.16 15.59 -3.40
C TYR A 374 20.11 14.97 -4.81
N THR A 375 20.81 13.86 -4.97
CA THR A 375 20.75 13.06 -6.21
C THR A 375 19.89 11.83 -5.98
N ILE A 376 18.81 11.70 -6.74
CA ILE A 376 17.91 10.54 -6.69
C ILE A 376 18.61 9.37 -7.38
N PRO A 377 18.88 8.27 -6.65
CA PRO A 377 19.52 7.10 -7.25
C PRO A 377 18.53 6.34 -8.15
N PRO A 378 19.01 5.79 -9.30
CA PRO A 378 18.14 5.02 -10.20
C PRO A 378 17.82 3.60 -9.72
N ASN A 379 18.34 3.20 -8.57
CA ASN A 379 18.30 1.82 -8.07
C ASN A 379 17.01 1.47 -7.31
N TYR A 380 16.19 2.46 -6.93
CA TYR A 380 15.04 2.31 -6.05
C TYR A 380 13.79 2.91 -6.66
N ASP A 381 12.68 2.78 -5.92
CA ASP A 381 11.40 3.38 -6.31
C ASP A 381 11.53 4.89 -6.56
N SER A 382 10.76 5.39 -7.51
CA SER A 382 10.79 6.78 -7.96
C SER A 382 10.11 7.77 -7.00
N MET A 383 9.36 7.29 -5.98
CA MET A 383 8.64 8.17 -5.06
C MET A 383 9.60 8.97 -4.18
N ILE A 384 9.50 10.30 -4.27
CA ILE A 384 10.36 11.25 -3.55
C ILE A 384 9.65 12.00 -2.46
N ALA A 385 8.33 12.09 -2.53
CA ALA A 385 7.52 12.74 -1.52
C ALA A 385 6.07 12.25 -1.55
N LYS A 386 5.38 12.46 -0.43
CA LYS A 386 3.92 12.40 -0.31
C LYS A 386 3.45 13.78 0.10
N LEU A 387 2.63 14.40 -0.75
CA LEU A 387 1.99 15.68 -0.43
C LEU A 387 0.58 15.38 0.06
N ILE A 388 0.29 15.79 1.28
CA ILE A 388 -0.98 15.53 1.95
C ILE A 388 -1.66 16.86 2.29
N THR A 389 -2.93 16.98 1.95
CA THR A 389 -3.75 18.12 2.36
C THR A 389 -4.98 17.66 3.14
N THR A 390 -5.33 18.43 4.16
CA THR A 390 -6.43 18.11 5.08
C THR A 390 -7.30 19.36 5.31
N ALA A 391 -8.62 19.17 5.23
CA ALA A 391 -9.60 20.23 5.43
C ALA A 391 -10.92 19.68 6.02
N GLN A 392 -11.90 20.56 6.28
CA GLN A 392 -13.21 20.17 6.79
C GLN A 392 -14.04 19.43 5.74
N THR A 393 -13.91 19.82 4.48
CA THR A 393 -14.65 19.25 3.36
C THR A 393 -13.70 18.75 2.27
N ARG A 394 -14.20 17.86 1.41
CA ARG A 394 -13.47 17.35 0.23
C ARG A 394 -13.11 18.48 -0.73
N GLU A 395 -14.04 19.40 -0.98
CA GLU A 395 -13.81 20.55 -1.87
C GLU A 395 -12.68 21.44 -1.36
N GLU A 396 -12.67 21.74 -0.07
CA GLU A 396 -11.58 22.50 0.55
C GLU A 396 -10.24 21.76 0.48
N ALA A 397 -10.23 20.42 0.67
CA ALA A 397 -9.02 19.60 0.56
C ALA A 397 -8.47 19.62 -0.87
N ILE A 398 -9.34 19.50 -1.90
CA ILE A 398 -8.97 19.62 -3.33
C ILE A 398 -8.39 21.01 -3.62
N ASN A 399 -9.06 22.09 -3.20
CA ASN A 399 -8.60 23.45 -3.43
C ASN A 399 -7.25 23.72 -2.75
N LYS A 400 -7.05 23.16 -1.55
CA LYS A 400 -5.78 23.20 -0.83
C LYS A 400 -4.68 22.42 -1.56
N MET A 401 -5.02 21.26 -2.13
CA MET A 401 -4.09 20.43 -2.91
C MET A 401 -3.66 21.17 -4.19
N LYS A 402 -4.57 21.81 -4.90
CA LYS A 402 -4.25 22.65 -6.07
C LYS A 402 -3.21 23.69 -5.72
N ARG A 403 -3.49 24.50 -4.69
CA ARG A 403 -2.58 25.55 -4.23
C ARG A 403 -1.22 24.96 -3.80
N ALA A 404 -1.22 23.84 -3.07
CA ALA A 404 0.02 23.23 -2.61
C ALA A 404 0.85 22.64 -3.76
N LEU A 405 0.21 22.08 -4.79
CA LEU A 405 0.89 21.60 -6.01
C LEU A 405 1.47 22.77 -6.84
N ASP A 406 0.75 23.88 -6.94
CA ASP A 406 1.23 25.10 -7.63
C ASP A 406 2.46 25.72 -6.92
N GLU A 407 2.54 25.55 -5.58
CA GLU A 407 3.64 26.02 -4.75
C GLU A 407 4.82 25.03 -4.71
N PHE A 408 4.59 23.74 -5.00
CA PHE A 408 5.63 22.71 -4.94
C PHE A 408 6.54 22.75 -6.16
N TYR A 409 7.67 23.40 -6.01
CA TYR A 409 8.60 23.66 -7.10
C TYR A 409 9.86 22.79 -6.99
N ILE A 410 10.15 22.00 -8.02
CA ILE A 410 11.32 21.11 -8.11
C ILE A 410 11.96 21.26 -9.49
N GLU A 411 13.28 21.57 -9.53
CA GLU A 411 14.07 21.59 -10.76
C GLU A 411 15.18 20.52 -10.76
N GLY A 412 15.65 20.21 -11.95
CA GLY A 412 16.71 19.23 -12.22
C GLY A 412 16.20 17.83 -12.57
N ILE A 413 14.92 17.55 -12.27
CA ILE A 413 14.25 16.29 -12.60
C ILE A 413 12.82 16.56 -13.07
N LYS A 414 12.19 15.55 -13.69
CA LYS A 414 10.75 15.54 -13.95
C LYS A 414 10.02 14.88 -12.79
N THR A 415 8.80 15.34 -12.49
CA THR A 415 7.96 14.83 -11.40
C THR A 415 6.51 14.66 -11.83
N THR A 416 5.75 13.90 -11.03
CA THR A 416 4.29 13.73 -11.23
C THR A 416 3.46 14.93 -10.77
N ILE A 417 4.06 16.03 -10.29
CA ILE A 417 3.33 17.24 -9.88
C ILE A 417 2.36 17.74 -10.95
N PRO A 418 2.76 17.89 -12.24
CA PRO A 418 1.83 18.34 -13.29
C PRO A 418 0.62 17.41 -13.49
N PHE A 419 0.82 16.09 -13.35
CA PHE A 419 -0.27 15.12 -13.40
C PHE A 419 -1.28 15.36 -12.28
N HIS A 420 -0.82 15.43 -11.04
CA HIS A 420 -1.69 15.66 -9.89
C HIS A 420 -2.40 17.01 -9.97
N ARG A 421 -1.72 18.03 -10.50
CA ARG A 421 -2.34 19.34 -10.68
C ARG A 421 -3.51 19.30 -11.66
N GLN A 422 -3.37 18.59 -12.78
CA GLN A 422 -4.47 18.40 -13.74
C GLN A 422 -5.57 17.48 -13.17
N LEU A 423 -5.19 16.44 -12.45
CA LEU A 423 -6.15 15.55 -11.77
C LEU A 423 -7.10 16.31 -10.84
N MET A 424 -6.58 17.29 -10.08
CA MET A 424 -7.41 18.09 -9.17
C MET A 424 -8.42 18.99 -9.88
N ASP A 425 -8.28 19.23 -11.19
CA ASP A 425 -9.24 19.97 -12.04
C ASP A 425 -10.11 19.04 -12.88
N GLU A 426 -9.84 17.71 -12.87
CA GLU A 426 -10.61 16.77 -13.69
C GLU A 426 -12.04 16.63 -13.16
N PRO A 427 -13.08 16.89 -14.01
CA PRO A 427 -14.47 16.91 -13.55
C PRO A 427 -14.93 15.61 -12.86
N ASP A 428 -14.55 14.44 -13.38
CA ASP A 428 -14.94 13.15 -12.80
C ASP A 428 -14.27 12.92 -11.45
N TYR A 429 -12.99 13.32 -11.29
CA TYR A 429 -12.31 13.26 -10.01
C TYR A 429 -12.97 14.22 -8.99
N VAL A 430 -13.20 15.47 -9.39
CA VAL A 430 -13.83 16.49 -8.53
C VAL A 430 -15.24 16.06 -8.11
N ALA A 431 -16.02 15.46 -9.01
CA ALA A 431 -17.35 14.93 -8.71
C ALA A 431 -17.32 13.63 -7.87
N GLY A 432 -16.16 13.00 -7.69
CA GLY A 432 -16.05 11.71 -7.03
C GLY A 432 -16.50 10.51 -7.90
N ASN A 433 -16.60 10.68 -9.21
CA ASN A 433 -17.07 9.68 -10.17
C ASN A 433 -15.89 8.96 -10.85
N TYR A 434 -15.07 8.28 -10.09
CA TYR A 434 -13.91 7.55 -10.61
C TYR A 434 -13.90 6.11 -10.08
N THR A 435 -13.25 5.23 -10.82
CA THR A 435 -13.06 3.81 -10.51
C THR A 435 -11.59 3.43 -10.72
N THR A 436 -11.24 2.17 -10.52
CA THR A 436 -9.88 1.67 -10.83
C THR A 436 -9.49 1.81 -12.30
N ALA A 437 -10.47 1.99 -13.20
CA ALA A 437 -10.25 2.23 -14.64
C ALA A 437 -10.07 3.71 -14.99
N PHE A 438 -10.08 4.62 -14.02
CA PHE A 438 -10.01 6.06 -14.26
C PHE A 438 -8.84 6.46 -15.19
N MET A 439 -7.65 5.90 -14.97
CA MET A 439 -6.46 6.21 -15.77
C MET A 439 -6.53 5.70 -17.22
N ASP A 440 -7.45 4.80 -17.54
CA ASP A 440 -7.63 4.31 -18.92
C ASP A 440 -8.25 5.40 -19.82
N THR A 441 -9.01 6.31 -19.23
CA THR A 441 -9.69 7.41 -19.92
C THR A 441 -9.04 8.77 -19.70
N PHE A 442 -8.40 8.98 -18.57
CA PHE A 442 -7.72 10.24 -18.28
C PHE A 442 -6.58 10.51 -19.27
N ARG A 443 -6.52 11.73 -19.78
CA ARG A 443 -5.44 12.18 -20.69
C ARG A 443 -4.91 13.52 -20.21
N MET A 444 -3.62 13.57 -20.01
CA MET A 444 -2.94 14.83 -19.73
C MET A 444 -3.06 15.78 -20.92
N LYS A 445 -3.31 17.03 -20.61
CA LYS A 445 -3.27 18.13 -21.59
C LYS A 445 -1.86 18.71 -21.58
N ASP A 446 -1.34 19.00 -22.75
CA ASP A 446 -0.10 19.77 -22.86
C ASP A 446 -0.31 21.14 -22.20
N ILE A 447 0.66 21.54 -21.38
CA ILE A 447 0.68 22.90 -20.82
C ILE A 447 1.58 23.69 -21.77
N ASP A 448 0.97 24.66 -22.48
CA ASP A 448 1.67 25.63 -23.33
C ASP A 448 2.68 26.49 -22.53
#